data_8ac445eb2d717193697cc7cb32e1ce2b
#
_entry.id   8ac445eb2d717193697cc7cb32e1ce2b
#
_cell.length_a   1.000
_cell.length_b   1.000
_cell.length_c   1.000
_cell.angle_alpha   90.00
_cell.angle_beta   90.00
_cell.angle_gamma   90.00
#
_symmetry.space_group_name_H-M   'P 1'
#
loop_
_entity.id
_entity.type
_entity.pdbx_description
1 polymer ?
#
loop_
_entity_poly.entity_id
_entity_poly.type
_entity_poly.pdbx_seq_one_letter_code
_entity_poly.pdbx_strand_id
1 'polypeptide(L)'
;MSFHGEHRLTDKVAFHYLIPVIRWIDDRQEQRERPIIYIQYETLHDSYGHATASMHKAFEMLIEHYNVYVVAPSPSNTPTCMADVQAWVDQYLSTPAWGHVIYTNQLALLYGDYLISAHPHPEFMGTTVVWGSDEFKTWEEIITFFERLGGQ
;
A
#
# COMPACT_ATOMS: atom_id res chain seq x y z
N MET A 1 3.12 15.78 16.64
CA MET A 1 2.12 16.75 16.39
C MET A 1 2.00 17.73 17.51
N SER A 2 1.94 18.94 17.22
CA SER A 2 1.85 19.87 18.30
C SER A 2 0.64 20.70 18.13
N PHE A 3 -0.33 20.26 18.82
CA PHE A 3 -1.39 21.15 19.16
C PHE A 3 -0.87 21.89 20.31
N HIS A 4 -0.26 22.94 20.10
CA HIS A 4 0.25 23.71 21.19
C HIS A 4 -0.90 24.21 22.04
N GLY A 5 -0.80 24.06 23.32
CA GLY A 5 -1.84 24.47 24.24
C GLY A 5 -2.17 25.95 24.18
N GLU A 6 -1.32 26.69 23.55
CA GLU A 6 -1.57 28.11 23.44
C GLU A 6 -2.70 28.44 22.46
N HIS A 7 -3.18 27.49 21.72
CA HIS A 7 -4.29 27.76 20.82
C HIS A 7 -5.53 28.05 21.63
N ARG A 8 -5.95 29.26 21.60
CA ARG A 8 -7.08 29.73 22.37
C ARG A 8 -8.39 29.46 21.67
N LEU A 9 -8.58 28.24 21.30
CA LEU A 9 -9.84 27.86 20.70
C LEU A 9 -10.93 27.85 21.76
N THR A 10 -12.11 28.32 21.42
CA THR A 10 -13.25 28.13 22.29
C THR A 10 -13.52 26.63 22.37
N ASP A 11 -14.17 26.20 23.45
CA ASP A 11 -14.48 24.81 23.63
C ASP A 11 -15.17 24.21 22.40
N LYS A 12 -16.08 24.98 21.81
CA LYS A 12 -16.82 24.53 20.65
C LYS A 12 -15.93 24.33 19.44
N VAL A 13 -15.01 25.24 19.21
CA VAL A 13 -14.07 25.15 18.09
C VAL A 13 -13.09 24.02 18.34
N ALA A 14 -12.58 23.91 19.56
CA ALA A 14 -11.66 22.84 19.92
C ALA A 14 -12.31 21.47 19.69
N PHE A 15 -13.58 21.34 20.04
CA PHE A 15 -14.29 20.08 19.87
C PHE A 15 -14.38 19.71 18.40
N HIS A 16 -14.66 20.68 17.53
CA HIS A 16 -14.74 20.43 16.10
C HIS A 16 -13.42 19.95 15.51
N TYR A 17 -12.30 20.44 16.02
CA TYR A 17 -10.99 20.02 15.51
C TYR A 17 -10.50 18.74 16.14
N LEU A 18 -10.83 18.50 17.40
CA LEU A 18 -10.33 17.33 18.12
C LEU A 18 -10.95 16.03 17.63
N ILE A 19 -12.24 16.04 17.28
CA ILE A 19 -12.91 14.83 16.82
C ILE A 19 -12.24 14.25 15.57
N PRO A 20 -11.99 15.03 14.50
CA PRO A 20 -11.30 14.50 13.33
C PRO A 20 -9.90 14.01 13.65
N VAL A 21 -9.17 14.69 14.54
CA VAL A 21 -7.81 14.28 14.92
C VAL A 21 -7.84 12.95 15.66
N ILE A 22 -8.77 12.80 16.61
CA ILE A 22 -8.90 11.57 17.36
C ILE A 22 -9.24 10.40 16.43
N ARG A 23 -10.17 10.61 15.50
CA ARG A 23 -10.55 9.58 14.54
C ARG A 23 -9.36 9.18 13.67
N TRP A 24 -8.57 10.15 13.22
CA TRP A 24 -7.40 9.88 12.40
C TRP A 24 -6.37 9.05 13.16
N ILE A 25 -6.16 9.34 14.45
CA ILE A 25 -5.22 8.57 15.29
C ILE A 25 -5.72 7.14 15.44
N ASP A 26 -7.00 6.96 15.70
CA ASP A 26 -7.57 5.62 15.84
C ASP A 26 -7.45 4.82 14.54
N ASP A 27 -7.73 5.44 13.40
CA ASP A 27 -7.60 4.78 12.11
C ASP A 27 -6.17 4.37 11.84
N ARG A 28 -5.21 5.24 12.17
CA ARG A 28 -3.79 4.93 11.98
C ARG A 28 -3.35 3.78 12.87
N GLN A 29 -3.82 3.74 14.09
CA GLN A 29 -3.47 2.67 15.00
C GLN A 29 -4.06 1.34 14.53
N GLU A 30 -5.30 1.37 14.10
CA GLU A 30 -5.94 0.19 13.55
C GLU A 30 -5.19 -0.33 12.34
N GLN A 31 -4.74 0.54 11.44
CA GLN A 31 -3.97 0.13 10.29
C GLN A 31 -2.65 -0.53 10.69
N ARG A 32 -1.98 -0.04 11.73
CA ARG A 32 -0.72 -0.62 12.18
C ARG A 32 -0.88 -2.04 12.69
N GLU A 33 -2.07 -2.37 13.19
CA GLU A 33 -2.32 -3.70 13.72
C GLU A 33 -2.63 -4.70 12.63
N ARG A 34 -2.93 -4.25 11.42
CA ARG A 34 -3.19 -5.13 10.30
C ARG A 34 -1.88 -5.65 9.72
N PRO A 35 -1.87 -6.87 9.19
CA PRO A 35 -0.69 -7.35 8.48
C PRO A 35 -0.33 -6.43 7.33
N ILE A 36 0.95 -6.32 7.05
CA ILE A 36 1.46 -5.42 6.03
C ILE A 36 1.70 -6.17 4.74
N ILE A 37 1.17 -5.62 3.64
CA ILE A 37 1.42 -6.13 2.31
C ILE A 37 2.11 -5.04 1.49
N TYR A 38 3.25 -5.40 0.91
CA TYR A 38 3.93 -4.53 -0.05
C TYR A 38 3.62 -5.05 -1.44
N ILE A 39 3.24 -4.16 -2.35
CA ILE A 39 2.97 -4.54 -3.74
C ILE A 39 3.96 -3.80 -4.61
N GLN A 40 4.78 -4.54 -5.35
CA GLN A 40 5.72 -3.93 -6.29
C GLN A 40 4.95 -3.25 -7.41
N TYR A 41 5.32 -2.02 -7.68
CA TYR A 41 4.66 -1.19 -8.68
C TYR A 41 4.57 -1.90 -10.04
N GLU A 42 5.58 -2.67 -10.40
CA GLU A 42 5.63 -3.37 -11.69
C GLU A 42 4.50 -4.35 -11.90
N THR A 43 3.86 -4.86 -10.83
CA THR A 43 2.77 -5.82 -10.96
C THR A 43 1.43 -5.15 -11.21
N LEU A 44 1.35 -3.85 -10.99
CA LEU A 44 0.08 -3.13 -11.06
C LEU A 44 -0.29 -2.71 -12.48
N HIS A 45 0.70 -2.59 -13.36
CA HIS A 45 0.47 -2.12 -14.72
C HIS A 45 1.17 -3.02 -15.74
N ASP A 46 0.66 -2.99 -16.97
CA ASP A 46 1.29 -3.71 -18.06
C ASP A 46 2.35 -2.83 -18.73
N SER A 47 2.93 -3.31 -19.84
CA SER A 47 3.99 -2.59 -20.52
C SER A 47 3.51 -1.29 -21.19
N TYR A 48 2.20 -1.08 -21.27
CA TYR A 48 1.62 0.13 -21.82
C TYR A 48 1.14 1.09 -20.74
N GLY A 49 1.36 0.74 -19.48
CA GLY A 49 0.93 1.58 -18.38
C GLY A 49 -0.52 1.42 -17.97
N HIS A 50 -1.20 0.44 -18.52
CA HIS A 50 -2.57 0.17 -18.14
C HIS A 50 -2.61 -0.78 -16.95
N ALA A 51 -3.64 -0.66 -16.12
CA ALA A 51 -3.81 -1.56 -14.98
C ALA A 51 -3.94 -3.00 -15.45
N THR A 52 -3.25 -3.91 -14.77
CA THR A 52 -3.34 -5.33 -15.10
C THR A 52 -4.71 -5.87 -14.73
N ALA A 53 -5.10 -6.97 -15.40
CA ALA A 53 -6.44 -7.53 -15.24
C ALA A 53 -6.71 -7.90 -13.78
N SER A 54 -7.88 -7.53 -13.30
CA SER A 54 -8.36 -7.79 -11.94
C SER A 54 -7.54 -7.11 -10.85
N MET A 55 -6.60 -6.25 -11.20
CA MET A 55 -5.76 -5.56 -10.21
C MET A 55 -6.62 -4.70 -9.29
N HIS A 56 -7.56 -3.94 -9.83
CA HIS A 56 -8.40 -3.07 -9.01
C HIS A 56 -9.21 -3.87 -7.99
N LYS A 57 -9.77 -5.00 -8.42
CA LYS A 57 -10.53 -5.86 -7.53
C LYS A 57 -9.66 -6.38 -6.39
N ALA A 58 -8.45 -6.81 -6.74
CA ALA A 58 -7.51 -7.30 -5.74
C ALA A 58 -7.11 -6.20 -4.77
N PHE A 59 -6.78 -5.03 -5.30
CA PHE A 59 -6.34 -3.92 -4.48
C PHE A 59 -7.43 -3.50 -3.49
N GLU A 60 -8.68 -3.39 -3.96
CA GLU A 60 -9.78 -2.98 -3.08
C GLU A 60 -10.03 -4.00 -1.98
N MET A 61 -9.89 -5.29 -2.30
CA MET A 61 -10.05 -6.32 -1.28
C MET A 61 -8.92 -6.24 -0.25
N LEU A 62 -7.70 -6.05 -0.72
CA LEU A 62 -6.56 -6.03 0.19
C LEU A 62 -6.57 -4.84 1.14
N ILE A 63 -6.95 -3.66 0.67
CA ILE A 63 -6.95 -2.48 1.54
C ILE A 63 -8.03 -2.53 2.61
N GLU A 64 -9.04 -3.38 2.45
CA GLU A 64 -10.05 -3.56 3.49
C GLU A 64 -9.52 -4.31 4.69
N HIS A 65 -8.55 -5.21 4.48
CA HIS A 65 -8.12 -6.13 5.54
C HIS A 65 -6.65 -6.01 5.89
N TYR A 66 -5.87 -5.36 5.07
CA TYR A 66 -4.42 -5.28 5.25
C TYR A 66 -3.94 -3.84 5.17
N ASN A 67 -2.75 -3.64 5.68
CA ASN A 67 -2.07 -2.35 5.53
C ASN A 67 -1.21 -2.43 4.28
N VAL A 68 -1.65 -1.81 3.19
CA VAL A 68 -1.07 -2.00 1.87
C VAL A 68 -0.21 -0.81 1.47
N TYR A 69 1.00 -1.09 1.01
CA TYR A 69 1.92 -0.08 0.47
C TYR A 69 2.38 -0.50 -0.90
N VAL A 70 2.48 0.47 -1.80
CA VAL A 70 3.07 0.26 -3.13
C VAL A 70 4.54 0.55 -3.03
N VAL A 71 5.37 -0.35 -3.55
CA VAL A 71 6.81 -0.19 -3.54
C VAL A 71 7.31 0.01 -4.96
N ALA A 72 7.98 1.10 -5.21
CA ALA A 72 8.53 1.43 -6.52
C ALA A 72 10.05 1.57 -6.43
N PRO A 73 10.76 1.32 -7.54
CA PRO A 73 12.21 1.47 -7.50
C PRO A 73 12.64 2.90 -7.22
N SER A 74 13.73 3.05 -6.50
CA SER A 74 14.32 4.35 -6.31
C SER A 74 14.89 4.84 -7.64
N PRO A 75 14.57 6.06 -8.06
CA PRO A 75 15.00 6.56 -9.37
C PRO A 75 16.44 7.07 -9.32
N SER A 76 17.38 6.16 -9.38
CA SER A 76 18.79 6.56 -9.30
C SER A 76 19.41 6.87 -10.65
N ASN A 77 19.04 6.12 -11.68
CA ASN A 77 19.68 6.25 -13.00
C ASN A 77 18.70 6.30 -14.15
N THR A 78 17.41 6.36 -13.88
CA THR A 78 16.43 6.38 -14.94
C THR A 78 15.63 7.67 -14.90
N PRO A 79 15.16 8.14 -16.04
CA PRO A 79 14.31 9.33 -16.07
C PRO A 79 12.93 9.08 -15.48
N THR A 80 12.54 7.83 -15.29
CA THR A 80 11.28 7.53 -14.65
C THR A 80 11.36 8.04 -13.23
N CYS A 81 10.65 9.06 -12.95
CA CYS A 81 10.76 9.72 -11.68
C CYS A 81 9.59 9.38 -10.77
N MET A 82 9.74 9.77 -9.51
CA MET A 82 8.69 9.56 -8.52
C MET A 82 7.38 10.20 -8.95
N ALA A 83 7.45 11.30 -9.70
CA ALA A 83 6.25 11.99 -10.15
C ALA A 83 5.41 11.11 -11.08
N ASP A 84 6.06 10.30 -11.93
CA ASP A 84 5.33 9.43 -12.84
C ASP A 84 4.62 8.32 -12.07
N VAL A 85 5.29 7.72 -11.10
CA VAL A 85 4.70 6.70 -10.25
C VAL A 85 3.53 7.29 -9.46
N GLN A 86 3.75 8.45 -8.87
CA GLN A 86 2.72 9.09 -8.06
C GLN A 86 1.51 9.46 -8.91
N ALA A 87 1.73 9.95 -10.12
CA ALA A 87 0.62 10.28 -11.03
C ALA A 87 -0.18 9.03 -11.38
N TRP A 88 0.51 7.92 -11.63
CA TRP A 88 -0.17 6.67 -11.95
C TRP A 88 -1.01 6.18 -10.76
N VAL A 89 -0.43 6.20 -9.56
CA VAL A 89 -1.12 5.80 -8.35
C VAL A 89 -2.36 6.67 -8.13
N ASP A 90 -2.20 7.99 -8.28
CA ASP A 90 -3.31 8.91 -8.08
C ASP A 90 -4.43 8.68 -9.10
N GLN A 91 -4.07 8.27 -10.30
CA GLN A 91 -5.04 8.07 -11.36
C GLN A 91 -5.74 6.72 -11.27
N TYR A 92 -5.03 5.66 -10.94
CA TYR A 92 -5.54 4.30 -11.04
C TYR A 92 -5.87 3.64 -9.71
N LEU A 93 -5.36 4.14 -8.60
CA LEU A 93 -5.64 3.54 -7.30
C LEU A 93 -6.50 4.46 -6.46
N SER A 94 -7.17 3.87 -5.49
CA SER A 94 -8.07 4.63 -4.61
C SER A 94 -7.28 5.43 -3.58
N THR A 95 -7.99 6.32 -2.91
CA THR A 95 -7.41 7.22 -1.92
C THR A 95 -6.51 6.55 -0.88
N PRO A 96 -6.83 5.33 -0.37
CA PRO A 96 -5.94 4.71 0.60
C PRO A 96 -4.53 4.44 0.10
N ALA A 97 -4.31 4.39 -1.21
CA ALA A 97 -2.96 4.22 -1.75
C ALA A 97 -2.17 5.51 -1.74
N TRP A 98 -2.85 6.64 -1.66
CA TRP A 98 -2.18 7.94 -1.70
C TRP A 98 -1.40 8.11 -0.40
N GLY A 99 -0.12 8.44 -0.53
CA GLY A 99 0.75 8.53 0.63
C GLY A 99 1.26 7.19 1.12
N HIS A 100 0.86 6.10 0.49
CA HIS A 100 1.32 4.75 0.83
C HIS A 100 2.25 4.21 -0.26
N VAL A 101 3.13 5.05 -0.77
CA VAL A 101 4.11 4.65 -1.79
C VAL A 101 5.49 4.78 -1.19
N ILE A 102 6.27 3.72 -1.30
CA ILE A 102 7.65 3.67 -0.81
C ILE A 102 8.57 3.49 -2.00
N TYR A 103 9.58 4.34 -2.08
CA TYR A 103 10.58 4.27 -3.17
C TYR A 103 11.85 3.67 -2.61
N THR A 104 12.17 2.44 -3.00
CA THR A 104 13.38 1.78 -2.53
C THR A 104 13.76 0.63 -3.44
N ASN A 105 15.06 0.33 -3.46
CA ASN A 105 15.59 -0.88 -4.10
C ASN A 105 16.05 -1.88 -3.06
N GLN A 106 15.85 -1.57 -1.77
CA GLN A 106 16.37 -2.37 -0.67
C GLN A 106 15.23 -3.13 0.02
N LEU A 107 14.76 -4.18 -0.61
CA LEU A 107 13.63 -4.94 -0.09
C LEU A 107 13.93 -5.62 1.25
N ALA A 108 15.21 -5.88 1.52
CA ALA A 108 15.61 -6.47 2.81
C ALA A 108 15.33 -5.56 3.99
N LEU A 109 15.14 -4.26 3.76
CA LEU A 109 14.88 -3.31 4.83
C LEU A 109 13.40 -3.13 5.12
N LEU A 110 12.53 -3.76 4.32
CA LEU A 110 11.09 -3.64 4.52
C LEU A 110 10.61 -4.68 5.51
N TYR A 111 10.01 -4.23 6.59
CA TYR A 111 9.42 -5.11 7.57
C TYR A 111 7.93 -5.25 7.27
N GLY A 112 7.54 -6.43 6.83
CA GLY A 112 6.15 -6.68 6.50
C GLY A 112 5.89 -8.16 6.40
N ASP A 113 4.64 -8.49 6.17
CA ASP A 113 4.23 -9.89 6.16
C ASP A 113 4.26 -10.49 4.77
N TYR A 114 3.92 -9.71 3.76
CA TYR A 114 3.82 -10.20 2.39
C TYR A 114 4.39 -9.20 1.41
N LEU A 115 5.01 -9.72 0.36
CA LEU A 115 5.47 -8.94 -0.77
C LEU A 115 4.91 -9.55 -2.05
N ILE A 116 4.15 -8.78 -2.80
CA ILE A 116 3.65 -9.21 -4.11
C ILE A 116 4.57 -8.62 -5.17
N SER A 117 5.21 -9.49 -5.94
CA SER A 117 6.19 -9.08 -6.93
C SER A 117 6.13 -10.00 -8.14
N ALA A 118 6.67 -9.55 -9.26
CA ALA A 118 6.78 -10.38 -10.46
C ALA A 118 7.97 -11.33 -10.40
N HIS A 119 8.83 -11.16 -9.39
CA HIS A 119 10.04 -11.98 -9.25
C HIS A 119 10.19 -12.40 -7.79
N PRO A 120 10.85 -13.56 -7.54
CA PRO A 120 11.14 -13.93 -6.16
C PRO A 120 12.19 -13.00 -5.56
N HIS A 121 12.02 -12.71 -4.28
CA HIS A 121 12.95 -11.85 -3.55
C HIS A 121 13.29 -12.51 -2.23
N PRO A 122 14.28 -13.42 -2.22
CA PRO A 122 14.64 -14.12 -0.99
C PRO A 122 15.16 -13.20 0.11
N GLU A 123 15.59 -12.00 -0.24
CA GLU A 123 16.05 -11.02 0.75
C GLU A 123 14.91 -10.43 1.57
N PHE A 124 13.66 -10.52 1.09
CA PHE A 124 12.52 -10.03 1.85
C PHE A 124 12.24 -10.97 3.01
N MET A 125 12.04 -10.41 4.20
CA MET A 125 11.91 -11.17 5.43
C MET A 125 10.57 -11.90 5.57
N GLY A 126 9.54 -11.43 4.90
CA GLY A 126 8.22 -12.07 4.96
C GLY A 126 8.03 -13.07 3.83
N THR A 127 6.78 -13.29 3.48
CA THR A 127 6.40 -14.21 2.41
C THR A 127 6.28 -13.47 1.09
N THR A 128 6.94 -13.96 0.04
CA THR A 128 6.82 -13.38 -1.29
C THR A 128 5.78 -14.14 -2.09
N VAL A 129 4.82 -13.39 -2.64
CA VAL A 129 3.80 -13.91 -3.55
C VAL A 129 4.21 -13.47 -4.95
N VAL A 130 4.57 -14.43 -5.80
CA VAL A 130 5.11 -14.10 -7.12
C VAL A 130 3.99 -14.09 -8.14
N TRP A 131 3.56 -12.88 -8.52
CA TRP A 131 2.54 -12.67 -9.53
C TRP A 131 3.08 -13.13 -10.90
N GLY A 132 2.27 -13.91 -11.62
CA GLY A 132 2.70 -14.45 -12.90
C GLY A 132 3.36 -15.80 -12.81
N SER A 133 3.55 -16.32 -11.61
CA SER A 133 4.10 -17.67 -11.42
C SER A 133 3.03 -18.72 -11.65
N ASP A 134 3.44 -19.98 -11.67
CA ASP A 134 2.49 -21.07 -11.83
C ASP A 134 1.47 -21.11 -10.70
N GLU A 135 1.88 -20.71 -9.52
CA GLU A 135 1.00 -20.72 -8.35
C GLU A 135 0.06 -19.52 -8.33
N PHE A 136 0.54 -18.38 -8.82
CA PHE A 136 -0.22 -17.13 -8.79
C PHE A 136 -0.18 -16.50 -10.18
N LYS A 137 -0.88 -17.12 -11.13
CA LYS A 137 -0.84 -16.66 -12.52
C LYS A 137 -1.53 -15.32 -12.71
N THR A 138 -2.54 -15.05 -11.90
CA THR A 138 -3.36 -13.85 -12.05
C THR A 138 -3.67 -13.26 -10.70
N TRP A 139 -4.17 -12.03 -10.71
CA TRP A 139 -4.62 -11.38 -9.49
C TRP A 139 -5.80 -12.12 -8.85
N GLU A 140 -6.60 -12.83 -9.65
CA GLU A 140 -7.71 -13.62 -9.08
C GLU A 140 -7.21 -14.70 -8.14
N GLU A 141 -6.12 -15.35 -8.50
CA GLU A 141 -5.53 -16.38 -7.66
C GLU A 141 -4.93 -15.78 -6.40
N ILE A 142 -4.36 -14.59 -6.50
CA ILE A 142 -3.83 -13.87 -5.35
C ILE A 142 -4.98 -13.48 -4.40
N ILE A 143 -6.10 -13.01 -4.95
CA ILE A 143 -7.28 -12.72 -4.15
C ILE A 143 -7.71 -13.96 -3.36
N THR A 144 -7.81 -15.09 -4.04
CA THR A 144 -8.21 -16.34 -3.40
C THR A 144 -7.27 -16.71 -2.27
N PHE A 145 -5.97 -16.56 -2.49
CA PHE A 145 -4.97 -16.85 -1.47
C PHE A 145 -5.20 -16.02 -0.21
N PHE A 146 -5.37 -14.71 -0.38
CA PHE A 146 -5.54 -13.83 0.78
C PHE A 146 -6.91 -13.99 1.44
N GLU A 147 -7.93 -14.33 0.67
CA GLU A 147 -9.24 -14.63 1.26
C GLU A 147 -9.17 -15.84 2.18
N ARG A 148 -8.42 -16.85 1.77
CA ARG A 148 -8.26 -18.05 2.60
C ARG A 148 -7.50 -17.74 3.89
N LEU A 149 -6.51 -16.87 3.81
CA LEU A 149 -5.74 -16.49 4.99
C LEU A 149 -6.58 -15.67 5.97
N GLY A 150 -7.32 -14.72 5.41
CA GLY A 150 -8.04 -13.78 6.26
C GLY A 150 -9.36 -14.31 6.77
N GLY A 151 -9.84 -15.29 6.10
CA GLY A 151 -11.07 -15.64 6.43
C GLY A 151 -11.55 -16.63 6.94
N GLN A 152 -10.98 -16.84 6.76
CA GLN A 152 -11.66 -17.45 7.28
C GLN A 152 -12.87 -17.08 7.45
#